data_2dba3051a1b0f0921dcfd175cf6b87ad
#
_entry.id   2dba3051a1b0f0921dcfd175cf6b87ad
#
_cell.length_a   1.000
_cell.length_b   1.000
_cell.length_c   1.000
_cell.angle_alpha   90.00
_cell.angle_beta   90.00
_cell.angle_gamma   90.00
#
_symmetry.space_group_name_H-M   'P 1'
#
loop_
_entity.id
_entity.type
_entity.pdbx_description
1 polymer ?
#
loop_
_entity_poly.entity_id
_entity_poly.type
_entity_poly.pdbx_seq_one_letter_code
_entity_poly.pdbx_strand_id
1 'polypeptide(L)'
;MSHSGSPAVEAVIFDWGGTLTPWHEVDLPQQWRVFAREVHGLPVEAADMPAEDLAEADSLAVRIHEAEERAWRRGRHTHESASIAAILEEAGVDPEHDRHHLALAAYRRFWEPHTHTDPQVRPLWAGLRERGVRVGVLSNTIWTRAYHREVFQRDGVLDLLDGDVYSSEIHVVKPHPDAFRAACDAVGSAPERSVYVGDRLFEDVHGPQQVGMRAIWIPHSDIPVDQQVSVEATPDAKAHELLDILDIVDSWLAAGG
;
A
#
# COMPACT_ATOMS: atom_id res chain seq x y z
N MET A 1 -20.69 24.51 -30.05
CA MET A 1 -19.66 23.51 -29.67
C MET A 1 -19.50 23.66 -28.17
N SER A 2 -20.11 22.75 -27.42
CA SER A 2 -20.03 22.77 -25.96
C SER A 2 -18.59 22.40 -25.57
N HIS A 3 -17.86 23.31 -24.95
CA HIS A 3 -16.64 23.00 -24.26
C HIS A 3 -17.07 22.18 -23.03
N SER A 4 -16.97 20.86 -23.11
CA SER A 4 -17.00 20.04 -21.91
C SER A 4 -15.65 20.28 -21.21
N GLY A 5 -15.61 21.24 -20.29
CA GLY A 5 -14.49 21.40 -19.38
C GLY A 5 -14.23 20.05 -18.68
N SER A 6 -12.98 19.74 -18.43
CA SER A 6 -12.64 18.55 -17.62
C SER A 6 -13.36 18.65 -16.27
N PRO A 7 -13.94 17.57 -15.75
CA PRO A 7 -14.63 17.63 -14.47
C PRO A 7 -13.68 18.11 -13.37
N ALA A 8 -14.19 18.93 -12.44
CA ALA A 8 -13.42 19.43 -11.31
C ALA A 8 -12.90 18.28 -10.44
N VAL A 9 -11.69 18.42 -9.89
CA VAL A 9 -11.12 17.43 -8.98
C VAL A 9 -11.84 17.49 -7.62
N GLU A 10 -12.41 16.39 -7.17
CA GLU A 10 -13.10 16.28 -5.88
C GLU A 10 -12.33 15.45 -4.86
N ALA A 11 -11.48 14.52 -5.32
CA ALA A 11 -10.69 13.67 -4.47
C ALA A 11 -9.33 13.34 -5.09
N VAL A 12 -8.31 13.18 -4.23
CA VAL A 12 -7.01 12.60 -4.57
C VAL A 12 -6.81 11.36 -3.71
N ILE A 13 -6.57 10.23 -4.37
CA ILE A 13 -6.38 8.92 -3.75
C ILE A 13 -4.93 8.50 -3.99
N PHE A 14 -4.26 8.07 -2.94
CA PHE A 14 -2.83 7.77 -2.97
C PHE A 14 -2.58 6.27 -2.81
N ASP A 15 -1.57 5.75 -3.50
CA ASP A 15 -0.89 4.54 -3.04
C ASP A 15 -0.14 4.82 -1.73
N TRP A 16 0.20 3.74 -1.01
CA TRP A 16 0.91 3.85 0.27
C TRP A 16 2.41 3.55 0.12
N GLY A 17 2.76 2.31 -0.23
CA GLY A 17 4.15 1.84 -0.26
C GLY A 17 4.91 2.35 -1.47
N GLY A 18 5.99 3.10 -1.27
CA GLY A 18 6.73 3.74 -2.35
C GLY A 18 6.15 5.09 -2.78
N THR A 19 4.99 5.49 -2.24
CA THR A 19 4.33 6.78 -2.52
C THR A 19 4.22 7.64 -1.26
N LEU A 20 3.43 7.22 -0.26
CA LEU A 20 3.29 7.94 1.01
C LEU A 20 4.33 7.55 2.05
N THR A 21 4.95 6.40 1.89
CA THR A 21 6.10 5.94 2.68
C THR A 21 7.24 5.58 1.72
N PRO A 22 8.50 5.93 2.04
CA PRO A 22 9.62 5.61 1.18
C PRO A 22 9.74 4.12 0.91
N TRP A 23 10.18 3.76 -0.30
CA TRP A 23 10.52 2.39 -0.62
C TRP A 23 11.86 2.04 0.04
N HIS A 24 11.92 0.89 0.71
CA HIS A 24 13.14 0.35 1.29
C HIS A 24 13.37 -1.07 0.80
N GLU A 25 14.60 -1.41 0.52
CA GLU A 25 14.99 -2.82 0.40
C GLU A 25 14.97 -3.45 1.79
N VAL A 26 14.19 -4.51 1.94
CA VAL A 26 14.01 -5.23 3.20
C VAL A 26 14.38 -6.69 2.99
N ASP A 27 15.09 -7.30 3.93
CA ASP A 27 15.33 -8.74 3.95
C ASP A 27 14.01 -9.48 4.27
N LEU A 28 13.23 -9.77 3.22
CA LEU A 28 11.94 -10.43 3.33
C LEU A 28 11.99 -11.81 4.03
N PRO A 29 13.01 -12.68 3.82
CA PRO A 29 13.19 -13.86 4.64
C PRO A 29 13.35 -13.57 6.14
N GLN A 30 14.00 -12.48 6.52
CA GLN A 30 14.22 -12.11 7.91
C GLN A 30 12.92 -11.73 8.62
N GLN A 31 11.98 -11.08 7.96
CA GLN A 31 10.68 -10.74 8.58
C GLN A 31 9.97 -11.98 9.13
N TRP A 32 9.98 -13.09 8.36
CA TRP A 32 9.31 -14.32 8.76
C TRP A 32 10.11 -15.13 9.80
N ARG A 33 11.45 -15.00 9.81
CA ARG A 33 12.27 -15.55 10.92
C ARG A 33 11.94 -14.86 12.24
N VAL A 34 11.76 -13.54 12.25
CA VAL A 34 11.35 -12.80 13.46
C VAL A 34 10.02 -13.31 13.98
N PHE A 35 9.01 -13.47 13.08
CA PHE A 35 7.72 -14.03 13.43
C PHE A 35 7.83 -15.46 13.98
N ALA A 36 8.49 -16.35 13.23
CA ALA A 36 8.58 -17.77 13.57
C ALA A 36 9.34 -18.01 14.89
N ARG A 37 10.43 -17.30 15.12
CA ARG A 37 11.17 -17.38 16.40
C ARG A 37 10.30 -16.97 17.58
N GLU A 38 9.52 -15.91 17.43
CA GLU A 38 8.60 -15.49 18.50
C GLU A 38 7.52 -16.54 18.77
N VAL A 39 6.97 -17.20 17.73
CA VAL A 39 6.03 -18.33 17.90
C VAL A 39 6.65 -19.41 18.76
N HIS A 40 7.92 -19.77 18.51
CA HIS A 40 8.64 -20.81 19.24
C HIS A 40 9.24 -20.33 20.57
N GLY A 41 9.05 -19.07 20.95
CA GLY A 41 9.60 -18.51 22.19
C GLY A 41 11.12 -18.34 22.17
N LEU A 42 11.71 -18.21 20.98
CA LEU A 42 13.14 -18.06 20.75
C LEU A 42 13.53 -16.58 20.66
N PRO A 43 14.76 -16.19 21.02
CA PRO A 43 15.23 -14.83 20.84
C PRO A 43 15.33 -14.48 19.35
N VAL A 44 14.97 -13.23 19.00
CA VAL A 44 15.09 -12.72 17.63
C VAL A 44 16.55 -12.72 17.15
N GLU A 45 17.47 -12.30 18.03
CA GLU A 45 18.92 -12.38 17.79
C GLU A 45 19.45 -13.70 18.38
N ALA A 46 19.54 -14.70 17.54
CA ALA A 46 19.91 -16.07 17.95
C ALA A 46 21.21 -16.54 17.27
N ALA A 47 22.16 -15.63 17.04
CA ALA A 47 23.41 -15.95 16.34
C ALA A 47 24.24 -17.06 17.02
N ASP A 48 24.11 -17.22 18.33
CA ASP A 48 24.89 -18.18 19.15
C ASP A 48 24.08 -19.44 19.50
N MET A 49 22.84 -19.61 18.97
CA MET A 49 22.04 -20.81 19.27
C MET A 49 22.42 -21.98 18.36
N PRO A 50 22.37 -23.22 18.85
CA PRO A 50 22.54 -24.41 18.01
C PRO A 50 21.51 -24.45 16.89
N ALA A 51 21.95 -24.87 15.69
CA ALA A 51 21.06 -24.94 14.52
C ALA A 51 19.87 -25.91 14.73
N GLU A 52 20.03 -26.93 15.56
CA GLU A 52 18.98 -27.88 15.94
C GLU A 52 17.84 -27.21 16.72
N ASP A 53 18.14 -26.21 17.56
CA ASP A 53 17.15 -25.48 18.35
C ASP A 53 16.37 -24.47 17.48
N LEU A 54 16.95 -24.05 16.35
CA LEU A 54 16.35 -23.11 15.41
C LEU A 54 15.56 -23.80 14.27
N ALA A 55 15.78 -25.09 14.05
CA ALA A 55 15.32 -25.80 12.86
C ALA A 55 13.81 -25.72 12.63
N GLU A 56 12.99 -25.82 13.69
CA GLU A 56 11.53 -25.73 13.56
C GLU A 56 11.06 -24.32 13.23
N ALA A 57 11.63 -23.31 13.87
CA ALA A 57 11.33 -21.91 13.59
C ALA A 57 11.78 -21.50 12.17
N ASP A 58 12.99 -21.91 11.74
CA ASP A 58 13.47 -21.64 10.39
C ASP A 58 12.61 -22.34 9.33
N SER A 59 12.17 -23.59 9.61
CA SER A 59 11.24 -24.31 8.74
C SER A 59 9.88 -23.60 8.64
N LEU A 60 9.35 -23.06 9.73
CA LEU A 60 8.12 -22.27 9.72
C LEU A 60 8.29 -20.97 8.91
N ALA A 61 9.40 -20.25 9.12
CA ALA A 61 9.69 -19.02 8.38
C ALA A 61 9.74 -19.25 6.87
N VAL A 62 10.36 -20.35 6.42
CA VAL A 62 10.38 -20.75 5.01
C VAL A 62 8.98 -21.02 4.48
N ARG A 63 8.15 -21.78 5.20
CA ARG A 63 6.76 -22.06 4.78
C ARG A 63 5.93 -20.79 4.64
N ILE A 64 6.08 -19.82 5.58
CA ILE A 64 5.35 -18.56 5.51
C ILE A 64 5.83 -17.74 4.31
N HIS A 65 7.14 -17.64 4.10
CA HIS A 65 7.71 -16.93 2.94
C HIS A 65 7.21 -17.52 1.62
N GLU A 66 7.21 -18.84 1.46
CA GLU A 66 6.67 -19.49 0.27
C GLU A 66 5.17 -19.26 0.07
N ALA A 67 4.39 -19.22 1.15
CA ALA A 67 2.96 -18.91 1.09
C ALA A 67 2.72 -17.46 0.63
N GLU A 68 3.51 -16.50 1.16
CA GLU A 68 3.50 -15.12 0.73
C GLU A 68 3.86 -14.99 -0.76
N GLU A 69 4.92 -15.63 -1.21
CA GLU A 69 5.35 -15.64 -2.61
C GLU A 69 4.26 -16.21 -3.55
N ARG A 70 3.55 -17.26 -3.11
CA ARG A 70 2.41 -17.79 -3.86
C ARG A 70 1.25 -16.80 -3.91
N ALA A 71 0.96 -16.11 -2.81
CA ALA A 71 -0.07 -15.10 -2.75
C ALA A 71 0.21 -13.92 -3.70
N TRP A 72 1.42 -13.38 -3.68
CA TRP A 72 1.84 -12.31 -4.60
C TRP A 72 1.81 -12.74 -6.07
N ARG A 73 2.20 -13.99 -6.39
CA ARG A 73 2.07 -14.53 -7.74
C ARG A 73 0.61 -14.63 -8.19
N ARG A 74 -0.30 -15.11 -7.32
CA ARG A 74 -1.74 -15.12 -7.62
C ARG A 74 -2.24 -13.69 -7.89
N GLY A 75 -1.92 -12.74 -7.05
CA GLY A 75 -2.29 -11.33 -7.24
C GLY A 75 -1.87 -10.77 -8.59
N ARG A 76 -0.63 -11.05 -9.02
CA ARG A 76 -0.14 -10.61 -10.35
C ARG A 76 -0.85 -11.27 -11.53
N HIS A 77 -1.33 -12.51 -11.41
CA HIS A 77 -1.93 -13.27 -12.51
C HIS A 77 -3.45 -13.20 -12.55
N THR A 78 -4.10 -13.24 -11.39
CA THR A 78 -5.56 -13.33 -11.27
C THR A 78 -6.19 -12.09 -10.65
N HIS A 79 -5.37 -11.14 -10.18
CA HIS A 79 -5.77 -9.96 -9.41
C HIS A 79 -6.49 -10.30 -8.10
N GLU A 80 -6.34 -11.52 -7.60
CA GLU A 80 -6.86 -11.93 -6.30
C GLU A 80 -5.99 -11.35 -5.18
N SER A 81 -6.64 -10.81 -4.16
CA SER A 81 -5.97 -10.29 -2.98
C SER A 81 -5.62 -11.39 -1.98
N ALA A 82 -4.69 -11.08 -1.09
CA ALA A 82 -4.36 -11.91 0.06
C ALA A 82 -4.31 -11.06 1.34
N SER A 83 -4.55 -11.73 2.49
CA SER A 83 -4.35 -11.13 3.81
C SER A 83 -3.23 -11.87 4.55
N ILE A 84 -2.64 -11.21 5.54
CA ILE A 84 -1.63 -11.85 6.40
C ILE A 84 -2.20 -13.09 7.10
N ALA A 85 -3.47 -13.06 7.52
CA ALA A 85 -4.13 -14.19 8.13
C ALA A 85 -4.19 -15.40 7.19
N ALA A 86 -4.59 -15.19 5.91
CA ALA A 86 -4.65 -16.25 4.92
C ALA A 86 -3.26 -16.83 4.59
N ILE A 87 -2.23 -15.99 4.54
CA ILE A 87 -0.84 -16.45 4.33
C ILE A 87 -0.36 -17.32 5.50
N LEU A 88 -0.63 -16.89 6.73
CA LEU A 88 -0.24 -17.64 7.93
C LEU A 88 -1.01 -18.96 8.03
N GLU A 89 -2.31 -18.97 7.72
CA GLU A 89 -3.13 -20.19 7.66
C GLU A 89 -2.60 -21.16 6.61
N GLU A 90 -2.28 -20.70 5.38
CA GLU A 90 -1.69 -21.51 4.31
C GLU A 90 -0.33 -22.12 4.74
N ALA A 91 0.44 -21.40 5.57
CA ALA A 91 1.71 -21.89 6.11
C ALA A 91 1.56 -22.86 7.30
N GLY A 92 0.34 -23.09 7.78
CA GLY A 92 0.02 -23.96 8.91
C GLY A 92 0.27 -23.31 10.29
N VAL A 93 0.20 -21.98 10.37
CA VAL A 93 0.24 -21.25 11.65
C VAL A 93 -1.12 -21.35 12.32
N ASP A 94 -1.15 -21.78 13.57
CA ASP A 94 -2.35 -21.78 14.41
C ASP A 94 -2.64 -20.35 14.92
N PRO A 95 -3.76 -19.72 14.55
CA PRO A 95 -4.13 -18.40 15.03
C PRO A 95 -4.45 -18.36 16.54
N GLU A 96 -4.81 -19.51 17.13
CA GLU A 96 -5.10 -19.64 18.57
C GLU A 96 -3.84 -19.96 19.41
N HIS A 97 -2.67 -20.06 18.78
CA HIS A 97 -1.42 -20.28 19.49
C HIS A 97 -1.14 -19.14 20.49
N ASP A 98 -0.83 -19.45 21.73
CA ASP A 98 -0.66 -18.49 22.84
C ASP A 98 0.29 -17.33 22.51
N ARG A 99 1.29 -17.57 21.63
CA ARG A 99 2.28 -16.55 21.22
C ARG A 99 1.96 -15.88 19.90
N HIS A 100 0.85 -16.20 19.24
CA HIS A 100 0.51 -15.64 17.92
C HIS A 100 0.50 -14.11 17.91
N HIS A 101 -0.13 -13.50 18.90
CA HIS A 101 -0.18 -12.04 19.02
C HIS A 101 1.20 -11.39 19.26
N LEU A 102 2.09 -12.08 19.99
CA LEU A 102 3.48 -11.62 20.21
C LEU A 102 4.27 -11.71 18.90
N ALA A 103 4.07 -12.77 18.12
CA ALA A 103 4.72 -12.96 16.84
C ALA A 103 4.29 -11.89 15.81
N LEU A 104 3.01 -11.56 15.75
CA LEU A 104 2.50 -10.44 14.93
C LEU A 104 3.09 -9.11 15.40
N ALA A 105 3.20 -8.89 16.71
CA ALA A 105 3.82 -7.67 17.25
C ALA A 105 5.30 -7.60 16.92
N ALA A 106 6.04 -8.71 16.97
CA ALA A 106 7.44 -8.77 16.56
C ALA A 106 7.63 -8.49 15.07
N TYR A 107 6.79 -9.07 14.24
CA TYR A 107 6.76 -8.79 12.81
C TYR A 107 6.48 -7.30 12.51
N ARG A 108 5.50 -6.68 13.19
CA ARG A 108 5.19 -5.25 13.04
C ARG A 108 6.38 -4.37 13.48
N ARG A 109 7.06 -4.71 14.57
CA ARG A 109 8.27 -4.00 15.01
C ARG A 109 9.41 -4.10 14.00
N PHE A 110 9.54 -5.22 13.31
CA PHE A 110 10.51 -5.38 12.22
C PHE A 110 10.24 -4.38 11.09
N TRP A 111 8.95 -4.18 10.75
CA TRP A 111 8.55 -3.26 9.68
C TRP A 111 8.51 -1.79 10.10
N GLU A 112 8.44 -1.47 11.38
CA GLU A 112 8.26 -0.11 11.88
C GLU A 112 9.24 0.91 11.27
N PRO A 113 10.56 0.66 11.16
CA PRO A 113 11.50 1.59 10.54
C PRO A 113 11.23 1.87 9.05
N HIS A 114 10.48 0.99 8.39
CA HIS A 114 10.17 1.05 6.96
C HIS A 114 8.76 1.54 6.64
N THR A 115 8.01 1.99 7.65
CA THR A 115 6.60 2.38 7.51
C THR A 115 6.34 3.81 7.94
N HIS A 116 7.39 4.64 8.10
CA HIS A 116 7.20 6.05 8.42
C HIS A 116 6.67 6.81 7.21
N THR A 117 5.60 7.57 7.46
CA THR A 117 4.99 8.44 6.46
C THR A 117 5.95 9.57 6.08
N ASP A 118 6.08 9.86 4.78
CA ASP A 118 6.91 10.97 4.30
C ASP A 118 6.47 12.30 4.96
N PRO A 119 7.41 13.13 5.42
CA PRO A 119 7.10 14.42 6.06
C PRO A 119 6.25 15.38 5.21
N GLN A 120 6.26 15.25 3.89
CA GLN A 120 5.47 16.06 2.99
C GLN A 120 3.98 15.67 2.97
N VAL A 121 3.61 14.48 3.46
CA VAL A 121 2.21 13.99 3.43
C VAL A 121 1.29 14.89 4.23
N ARG A 122 1.67 15.28 5.46
CA ARG A 122 0.81 16.14 6.27
C ARG A 122 0.54 17.50 5.62
N PRO A 123 1.53 18.28 5.17
CA PRO A 123 1.26 19.55 4.48
C PRO A 123 0.53 19.35 3.14
N LEU A 124 0.80 18.28 2.38
CA LEU A 124 0.07 17.95 1.16
C LEU A 124 -1.42 17.71 1.44
N TRP A 125 -1.73 16.81 2.38
CA TRP A 125 -3.12 16.46 2.67
C TRP A 125 -3.91 17.65 3.27
N ALA A 126 -3.27 18.43 4.14
CA ALA A 126 -3.86 19.68 4.63
C ALA A 126 -4.15 20.67 3.47
N GLY A 127 -3.19 20.84 2.57
CA GLY A 127 -3.34 21.72 1.40
C GLY A 127 -4.44 21.26 0.44
N LEU A 128 -4.62 19.95 0.22
CA LEU A 128 -5.73 19.42 -0.57
C LEU A 128 -7.08 19.73 0.10
N ARG A 129 -7.20 19.52 1.41
CA ARG A 129 -8.43 19.80 2.17
C ARG A 129 -8.78 21.28 2.21
N GLU A 130 -7.79 22.19 2.28
CA GLU A 130 -8.00 23.63 2.14
C GLU A 130 -8.61 24.01 0.79
N ARG A 131 -8.37 23.22 -0.26
CA ARG A 131 -8.97 23.35 -1.60
C ARG A 131 -10.35 22.68 -1.72
N GLY A 132 -10.86 22.07 -0.64
CA GLY A 132 -12.09 21.28 -0.65
C GLY A 132 -11.95 19.91 -1.32
N VAL A 133 -10.72 19.45 -1.56
CA VAL A 133 -10.41 18.15 -2.16
C VAL A 133 -10.27 17.09 -1.07
N ARG A 134 -10.99 15.98 -1.21
CA ARG A 134 -10.96 14.85 -0.27
C ARG A 134 -9.70 14.01 -0.49
N VAL A 135 -9.22 13.39 0.58
CA VAL A 135 -8.01 12.59 0.60
C VAL A 135 -8.35 11.13 0.84
N GLY A 136 -7.87 10.25 -0.04
CA GLY A 136 -8.03 8.81 0.08
C GLY A 136 -6.73 8.04 0.00
N VAL A 137 -6.79 6.76 0.41
CA VAL A 137 -5.71 5.78 0.24
C VAL A 137 -6.27 4.51 -0.38
N LEU A 138 -5.56 3.95 -1.37
CA LEU A 138 -5.79 2.60 -1.86
C LEU A 138 -4.44 1.91 -2.03
N SER A 139 -4.20 0.83 -1.29
CA SER A 139 -2.93 0.10 -1.34
C SER A 139 -3.10 -1.40 -1.57
N ASN A 140 -2.21 -1.96 -2.39
CA ASN A 140 -1.99 -3.40 -2.47
C ASN A 140 -1.15 -3.83 -1.27
N THR A 141 -1.75 -4.57 -0.34
CA THR A 141 -1.13 -4.95 0.93
C THR A 141 -1.74 -6.24 1.49
N ILE A 142 -0.98 -6.93 2.32
CA ILE A 142 -1.48 -8.06 3.12
C ILE A 142 -1.98 -7.62 4.50
N TRP A 143 -1.71 -6.36 4.89
CA TRP A 143 -2.04 -5.82 6.19
C TRP A 143 -3.47 -5.29 6.27
N THR A 144 -4.02 -5.31 7.47
CA THR A 144 -5.38 -4.80 7.73
C THR A 144 -5.44 -3.27 7.71
N ARG A 145 -6.62 -2.71 7.47
CA ARG A 145 -6.92 -1.28 7.65
C ARG A 145 -6.53 -0.78 9.04
N ALA A 146 -6.80 -1.56 10.08
CA ALA A 146 -6.46 -1.19 11.44
C ALA A 146 -4.95 -0.90 11.59
N TYR A 147 -4.09 -1.74 11.03
CA TYR A 147 -2.65 -1.52 11.05
C TYR A 147 -2.24 -0.24 10.33
N HIS A 148 -2.74 0.01 9.11
CA HIS A 148 -2.41 1.24 8.39
C HIS A 148 -2.90 2.50 9.13
N ARG A 149 -4.07 2.43 9.76
CA ARG A 149 -4.57 3.53 10.58
C ARG A 149 -3.75 3.76 11.85
N GLU A 150 -3.19 2.72 12.47
CA GLU A 150 -2.22 2.84 13.56
C GLU A 150 -0.95 3.58 13.09
N VAL A 151 -0.44 3.27 11.88
CA VAL A 151 0.70 3.97 11.26
C VAL A 151 0.36 5.45 11.01
N PHE A 152 -0.77 5.75 10.39
CA PHE A 152 -1.19 7.14 10.14
C PHE A 152 -1.48 7.91 11.42
N GLN A 153 -1.98 7.25 12.47
CA GLN A 153 -2.18 7.88 13.79
C GLN A 153 -0.83 8.19 14.46
N ARG A 154 0.13 7.25 14.43
CA ARG A 154 1.50 7.44 14.94
C ARG A 154 2.15 8.66 14.28
N ASP A 155 1.99 8.78 12.96
CA ASP A 155 2.64 9.81 12.13
C ASP A 155 1.81 11.11 12.06
N GLY A 156 0.66 11.16 12.74
CA GLY A 156 -0.16 12.37 12.90
C GLY A 156 -0.85 12.84 11.61
N VAL A 157 -1.25 11.93 10.73
CA VAL A 157 -1.93 12.26 9.46
C VAL A 157 -3.33 11.65 9.34
N LEU A 158 -3.73 10.76 10.26
CA LEU A 158 -5.01 10.06 10.20
C LEU A 158 -6.22 11.02 10.21
N ASP A 159 -6.11 12.15 10.89
CA ASP A 159 -7.16 13.19 10.99
C ASP A 159 -7.48 13.89 9.65
N LEU A 160 -6.60 13.74 8.66
CA LEU A 160 -6.74 14.32 7.32
C LEU A 160 -7.29 13.34 6.28
N LEU A 161 -7.43 12.05 6.64
CA LEU A 161 -7.87 10.98 5.74
C LEU A 161 -9.40 10.90 5.71
N ASP A 162 -10.00 10.99 4.51
CA ASP A 162 -11.46 10.91 4.31
C ASP A 162 -11.92 9.48 4.01
N GLY A 163 -11.08 8.64 3.38
CA GLY A 163 -11.40 7.25 3.05
C GLY A 163 -10.17 6.42 2.76
N ASP A 164 -10.22 5.13 3.09
CA ASP A 164 -9.11 4.22 2.87
C ASP A 164 -9.60 2.81 2.48
N VAL A 165 -8.91 2.19 1.54
CA VAL A 165 -9.17 0.83 1.03
C VAL A 165 -7.84 0.07 0.93
N TYR A 166 -7.85 -1.16 1.37
CA TYR A 166 -6.70 -2.07 1.36
C TYR A 166 -7.06 -3.37 0.69
N SER A 167 -6.21 -3.85 -0.21
CA SER A 167 -6.51 -5.07 -0.96
C SER A 167 -6.74 -6.29 -0.07
N SER A 168 -6.11 -6.34 1.10
CA SER A 168 -6.32 -7.40 2.10
C SER A 168 -7.76 -7.51 2.65
N GLU A 169 -8.59 -6.49 2.46
CA GLU A 169 -9.99 -6.42 2.95
C GLU A 169 -11.02 -6.43 1.81
N ILE A 170 -10.54 -6.40 0.57
CA ILE A 170 -11.34 -6.59 -0.65
C ILE A 170 -10.82 -7.78 -1.43
N HIS A 171 -11.57 -8.30 -2.41
CA HIS A 171 -11.19 -9.52 -3.10
C HIS A 171 -10.20 -9.32 -4.25
N VAL A 172 -9.79 -8.08 -4.52
CA VAL A 172 -8.98 -7.73 -5.69
C VAL A 172 -7.82 -6.81 -5.32
N VAL A 173 -6.76 -6.86 -6.14
CA VAL A 173 -5.61 -5.94 -6.10
C VAL A 173 -5.64 -4.99 -7.29
N LYS A 174 -4.97 -3.83 -7.20
CA LYS A 174 -4.64 -2.99 -8.36
C LYS A 174 -3.83 -3.83 -9.36
N PRO A 175 -4.05 -3.70 -10.66
CA PRO A 175 -4.87 -2.68 -11.34
C PRO A 175 -6.34 -3.07 -11.58
N HIS A 176 -6.93 -4.02 -10.85
CA HIS A 176 -8.32 -4.40 -11.06
C HIS A 176 -9.26 -3.20 -10.89
N PRO A 177 -10.20 -2.94 -11.82
CA PRO A 177 -11.07 -1.76 -11.79
C PRO A 177 -11.88 -1.59 -10.49
N ASP A 178 -12.30 -2.69 -9.87
CA ASP A 178 -13.13 -2.65 -8.66
C ASP A 178 -12.36 -2.13 -7.44
N ALA A 179 -11.01 -2.25 -7.40
CA ALA A 179 -10.21 -1.64 -6.35
C ALA A 179 -10.32 -0.11 -6.38
N PHE A 180 -10.24 0.49 -7.57
CA PHE A 180 -10.36 1.95 -7.74
C PHE A 180 -11.77 2.45 -7.49
N ARG A 181 -12.81 1.71 -7.92
CA ARG A 181 -14.21 2.03 -7.61
C ARG A 181 -14.46 2.02 -6.11
N ALA A 182 -13.98 0.99 -5.41
CA ALA A 182 -14.09 0.93 -3.95
C ALA A 182 -13.40 2.12 -3.26
N ALA A 183 -12.24 2.55 -3.76
CA ALA A 183 -11.54 3.70 -3.22
C ALA A 183 -12.30 5.03 -3.51
N CYS A 184 -12.88 5.19 -4.70
CA CYS A 184 -13.74 6.33 -5.03
C CYS A 184 -14.98 6.36 -4.13
N ASP A 185 -15.63 5.22 -3.91
CA ASP A 185 -16.79 5.10 -3.01
C ASP A 185 -16.42 5.46 -1.58
N ALA A 186 -15.24 5.03 -1.11
CA ALA A 186 -14.76 5.31 0.25
C ALA A 186 -14.55 6.81 0.51
N VAL A 187 -14.14 7.57 -0.51
CA VAL A 187 -14.02 9.04 -0.42
C VAL A 187 -15.28 9.77 -0.89
N GLY A 188 -16.27 9.06 -1.41
CA GLY A 188 -17.53 9.64 -1.91
C GLY A 188 -17.37 10.50 -3.16
N SER A 189 -16.48 10.11 -4.10
CA SER A 189 -16.24 10.81 -5.38
C SER A 189 -16.42 9.87 -6.56
N ALA A 190 -16.87 10.40 -7.71
CA ALA A 190 -16.90 9.64 -8.94
C ALA A 190 -15.48 9.47 -9.53
N PRO A 191 -15.17 8.36 -10.23
CA PRO A 191 -13.86 8.15 -10.84
C PRO A 191 -13.40 9.33 -11.72
N GLU A 192 -14.27 9.91 -12.52
CA GLU A 192 -13.95 11.01 -13.44
C GLU A 192 -13.59 12.32 -12.72
N ARG A 193 -13.89 12.41 -11.42
CA ARG A 193 -13.56 13.53 -10.53
C ARG A 193 -12.48 13.20 -9.52
N SER A 194 -11.94 11.98 -9.60
CA SER A 194 -10.90 11.49 -8.73
C SER A 194 -9.56 11.42 -9.46
N VAL A 195 -8.51 11.66 -8.71
CA VAL A 195 -7.11 11.54 -9.15
C VAL A 195 -6.47 10.42 -8.37
N TYR A 196 -5.72 9.56 -9.04
CA TYR A 196 -4.87 8.57 -8.37
C TYR A 196 -3.41 9.00 -8.44
N VAL A 197 -2.68 8.79 -7.35
CA VAL A 197 -1.25 9.12 -7.24
C VAL A 197 -0.49 7.88 -6.81
N GLY A 198 0.52 7.49 -7.59
CA GLY A 198 1.37 6.37 -7.22
C GLY A 198 2.65 6.29 -8.04
N ASP A 199 3.50 5.33 -7.71
CA ASP A 199 4.85 5.20 -8.22
C ASP A 199 5.01 4.13 -9.32
N ARG A 200 3.99 3.26 -9.54
CA ARG A 200 4.02 2.16 -10.51
C ARG A 200 3.16 2.44 -11.74
N LEU A 201 3.76 2.37 -12.94
CA LEU A 201 3.03 2.67 -14.18
C LEU A 201 1.85 1.73 -14.42
N PHE A 202 1.97 0.44 -14.13
CA PHE A 202 0.91 -0.53 -14.39
C PHE A 202 -0.24 -0.41 -13.38
N GLU A 203 0.08 -0.45 -12.10
CA GLU A 203 -0.91 -0.42 -11.03
C GLU A 203 -1.54 0.97 -10.85
N ASP A 204 -0.72 2.06 -10.95
CA ASP A 204 -1.09 3.39 -10.46
C ASP A 204 -1.33 4.43 -11.58
N VAL A 205 -1.00 4.10 -12.82
CA VAL A 205 -1.32 4.93 -14.00
C VAL A 205 -2.31 4.21 -14.90
N HIS A 206 -1.92 3.04 -15.44
CA HIS A 206 -2.81 2.27 -16.31
C HIS A 206 -4.11 1.87 -15.60
N GLY A 207 -4.02 1.34 -14.37
CA GLY A 207 -5.18 0.85 -13.62
C GLY A 207 -6.27 1.90 -13.40
N PRO A 208 -6.00 3.05 -12.76
CA PRO A 208 -7.02 4.08 -12.52
C PRO A 208 -7.59 4.68 -13.81
N GLN A 209 -6.80 4.82 -14.87
CA GLN A 209 -7.27 5.31 -16.16
C GLN A 209 -8.33 4.38 -16.79
N GLN A 210 -8.31 3.06 -16.50
CA GLN A 210 -9.35 2.12 -16.98
C GLN A 210 -10.74 2.39 -16.40
N VAL A 211 -10.84 3.13 -15.30
CA VAL A 211 -12.12 3.53 -14.70
C VAL A 211 -12.45 5.00 -14.90
N GLY A 212 -11.62 5.74 -15.65
CA GLY A 212 -11.83 7.14 -15.96
C GLY A 212 -11.22 8.12 -14.95
N MET A 213 -10.41 7.66 -14.00
CA MET A 213 -9.63 8.54 -13.12
C MET A 213 -8.48 9.18 -13.89
N ARG A 214 -8.05 10.37 -13.46
CA ARG A 214 -6.73 10.90 -13.82
C ARG A 214 -5.65 10.23 -12.96
N ALA A 215 -4.44 10.15 -13.50
CA ALA A 215 -3.30 9.56 -12.82
C ALA A 215 -2.11 10.54 -12.76
N ILE A 216 -1.56 10.73 -11.58
CA ILE A 216 -0.28 11.41 -11.35
C ILE A 216 0.76 10.34 -11.05
N TRP A 217 1.80 10.29 -11.85
CA TRP A 217 2.92 9.40 -11.59
C TRP A 217 4.02 10.12 -10.80
N ILE A 218 4.45 9.51 -9.69
CA ILE A 218 5.53 10.01 -8.84
C ILE A 218 6.66 8.97 -8.75
N PRO A 219 7.63 8.97 -9.69
CA PRO A 219 8.69 7.96 -9.78
C PRO A 219 9.84 8.24 -8.79
N HIS A 220 9.55 8.23 -7.50
CA HIS A 220 10.54 8.49 -6.46
C HIS A 220 10.95 7.22 -5.67
N SER A 221 10.39 6.07 -6.03
CA SER A 221 10.78 4.79 -5.44
C SER A 221 11.73 4.01 -6.37
N ASP A 222 12.76 3.42 -5.78
CA ASP A 222 13.73 2.56 -6.49
C ASP A 222 13.25 1.10 -6.54
N ILE A 223 12.04 0.87 -7.04
CA ILE A 223 11.49 -0.50 -7.14
C ILE A 223 12.31 -1.30 -8.15
N PRO A 224 12.79 -2.51 -7.80
CA PRO A 224 13.49 -3.39 -8.72
C PRO A 224 12.70 -3.66 -10.00
N VAL A 225 13.40 -3.67 -11.14
CA VAL A 225 12.79 -3.83 -12.48
C VAL A 225 11.99 -5.12 -12.62
N ASP A 226 12.43 -6.19 -11.97
CA ASP A 226 11.76 -7.50 -11.95
C ASP A 226 10.45 -7.52 -11.15
N GLN A 227 10.22 -6.50 -10.33
CA GLN A 227 8.96 -6.27 -9.61
C GLN A 227 7.99 -5.34 -10.37
N GLN A 228 8.40 -4.80 -11.51
CA GLN A 228 7.58 -3.91 -12.33
C GLN A 228 6.97 -4.67 -13.51
N VAL A 229 5.70 -4.39 -13.79
CA VAL A 229 5.05 -4.86 -15.02
C VAL A 229 5.25 -3.81 -16.12
N SER A 230 5.85 -4.23 -17.24
CA SER A 230 6.04 -3.34 -18.39
C SER A 230 4.70 -3.02 -19.03
N VAL A 231 4.38 -1.73 -19.15
CA VAL A 231 3.16 -1.23 -19.79
C VAL A 231 3.45 0.09 -20.49
N GLU A 232 2.81 0.33 -21.63
CA GLU A 232 2.75 1.65 -22.24
C GLU A 232 1.58 2.42 -21.60
N ALA A 233 1.87 3.26 -20.63
CA ALA A 233 0.91 4.14 -19.96
C ALA A 233 1.47 5.56 -19.91
N THR A 234 0.62 6.55 -20.22
CA THR A 234 0.97 7.96 -20.14
C THR A 234 0.20 8.58 -18.98
N PRO A 235 0.86 9.05 -17.91
CA PRO A 235 0.19 9.72 -16.82
C PRO A 235 -0.36 11.08 -17.28
N ASP A 236 -1.45 11.54 -16.66
CA ASP A 236 -2.03 12.85 -16.90
C ASP A 236 -1.12 13.98 -16.38
N ALA A 237 -0.33 13.68 -15.36
CA ALA A 237 0.76 14.53 -14.86
C ALA A 237 1.87 13.71 -14.21
N LYS A 238 3.03 14.34 -14.03
CA LYS A 238 4.17 13.77 -13.30
C LYS A 238 4.56 14.72 -12.16
N ALA A 239 4.69 14.19 -10.96
CA ALA A 239 5.25 14.85 -9.80
C ALA A 239 6.68 14.35 -9.56
N HIS A 240 7.57 15.21 -9.06
CA HIS A 240 8.92 14.82 -8.63
C HIS A 240 8.99 14.62 -7.12
N GLU A 241 8.17 15.38 -6.39
CA GLU A 241 7.97 15.24 -4.96
C GLU A 241 6.48 15.40 -4.62
N LEU A 242 6.08 14.98 -3.42
CA LEU A 242 4.67 14.95 -3.03
C LEU A 242 4.00 16.33 -3.06
N LEU A 243 4.71 17.39 -2.70
CA LEU A 243 4.14 18.74 -2.69
C LEU A 243 3.84 19.29 -4.09
N ASP A 244 4.50 18.80 -5.17
CA ASP A 244 4.19 19.19 -6.55
C ASP A 244 2.72 18.90 -6.92
N ILE A 245 2.09 17.95 -6.23
CA ILE A 245 0.71 17.55 -6.46
C ILE A 245 -0.26 18.71 -6.22
N LEU A 246 0.05 19.63 -5.30
CA LEU A 246 -0.79 20.81 -5.03
C LEU A 246 -0.89 21.71 -6.27
N ASP A 247 0.23 22.00 -6.92
CA ASP A 247 0.27 22.85 -8.12
C ASP A 247 -0.42 22.16 -9.31
N ILE A 248 -0.27 20.85 -9.44
CA ILE A 248 -0.95 20.04 -10.47
C ILE A 248 -2.47 20.12 -10.26
N VAL A 249 -2.94 19.91 -9.03
CA VAL A 249 -4.37 19.97 -8.69
C VAL A 249 -4.92 21.39 -8.90
N ASP A 250 -4.19 22.41 -8.50
CA ASP A 250 -4.58 23.84 -8.72
C ASP A 250 -4.78 24.13 -10.22
N SER A 251 -3.89 23.61 -11.07
CA SER A 251 -4.01 23.77 -12.52
C SER A 251 -5.29 23.13 -13.08
N TRP A 252 -5.68 21.98 -12.55
CA TRP A 252 -6.88 21.28 -12.97
C TRP A 252 -8.17 21.88 -12.40
N LEU A 253 -8.15 22.41 -11.20
CA LEU A 253 -9.26 23.16 -10.61
C LEU A 253 -9.54 24.44 -11.42
N ALA A 254 -8.49 25.16 -11.82
CA ALA A 254 -8.61 26.37 -12.63
C ALA A 254 -9.15 26.08 -14.06
N ALA A 255 -8.86 24.91 -14.63
CA ALA A 255 -9.30 24.52 -15.96
C ALA A 255 -10.73 23.96 -15.99
N GLY A 256 -11.27 23.53 -14.85
CA GLY A 256 -12.62 22.94 -14.71
C GLY A 256 -13.71 23.92 -14.25
N GLY A 257 -13.34 25.15 -13.88
CA GLY A 257 -14.25 26.26 -13.56
C GLY A 257 -14.48 27.13 -14.81
#